data_c7aad98f03405a331b005cbb4dbe7c63
#
_entry.id   c7aad98f03405a331b005cbb4dbe7c63
#
_cell.length_a   1.000
_cell.length_b   1.000
_cell.length_c   1.000
_cell.angle_alpha   90.00
_cell.angle_beta   90.00
_cell.angle_gamma   90.00
#
_symmetry.space_group_name_H-M   'P 1'
#
loop_
_entity.id
_entity.type
_entity.pdbx_description
1 polymer ?
#
loop_
_entity_poly.entity_id
_entity_poly.type
_entity_poly.pdbx_seq_one_letter_code
_entity_poly.pdbx_strand_id
1 'polypeptide(L)'
;METIVIKFGGSSVADNSKLQLVANKVIKLYDEDNNVVVVVSAQGKKTDQLIKEAEELSLKPDKREMDALISVGEQISASKLSILLNYLGYESISLMGWQAGIHTNEENQHAKIEYIDTKRIEEELGNGKIVVVAGFQGIDDNNNITTLGRGGSDTTAVALAAALQAKQCYIYSDVDGIYSADPNKVEGTRKLTDISYEEMHALSSEGAKVLHDRCVEIGEKYNVPIVTGSTFNNNPGTVISHKLEASGIKSIVKKDVSRVSVIGFGISSRDEVINKILDIANKNSLEIFNIDISRTKISIVFKEMVKDEILQELHEVLVRT
;
A
#
# COMPACT_ATOMS: atom_id res chain seq x y z
N MET A 1 -5.52 -25.94 12.78
CA MET A 1 -4.62 -24.74 12.74
C MET A 1 -5.37 -23.63 12.04
N GLU A 2 -5.37 -22.42 12.60
CA GLU A 2 -5.96 -21.25 11.94
C GLU A 2 -4.91 -20.61 11.02
N THR A 3 -5.33 -20.09 9.87
CA THR A 3 -4.40 -19.39 8.98
C THR A 3 -4.29 -17.92 9.36
N ILE A 4 -3.07 -17.44 9.46
CA ILE A 4 -2.74 -16.03 9.74
C ILE A 4 -1.85 -15.51 8.59
N VAL A 5 -2.18 -14.33 8.09
CA VAL A 5 -1.33 -13.63 7.12
C VAL A 5 -0.65 -12.46 7.83
N ILE A 6 0.65 -12.33 7.61
CA ILE A 6 1.46 -11.26 8.23
C ILE A 6 2.22 -10.52 7.14
N LYS A 7 2.18 -9.20 7.14
CA LYS A 7 3.00 -8.40 6.24
C LYS A 7 4.04 -7.58 6.99
N PHE A 8 5.24 -7.53 6.45
CA PHE A 8 6.31 -6.66 6.93
C PHE A 8 6.73 -5.63 5.88
N GLY A 9 6.72 -4.35 6.26
CA GLY A 9 7.13 -3.24 5.41
C GLY A 9 8.64 -3.20 5.13
N GLY A 10 9.05 -2.40 4.15
CA GLY A 10 10.46 -2.29 3.74
C GLY A 10 11.41 -1.86 4.86
N SER A 11 10.97 -0.96 5.74
CA SER A 11 11.72 -0.55 6.94
C SER A 11 11.95 -1.72 7.92
N SER A 12 10.99 -2.67 7.96
CA SER A 12 11.03 -3.85 8.83
C SER A 12 12.00 -4.93 8.38
N VAL A 13 12.31 -4.99 7.08
CA VAL A 13 13.18 -6.00 6.46
C VAL A 13 14.48 -5.40 5.91
N ALA A 14 14.81 -4.15 6.27
CA ALA A 14 15.85 -3.35 5.63
C ALA A 14 17.26 -3.95 5.73
N ASP A 15 17.55 -4.70 6.77
CA ASP A 15 18.84 -5.32 7.04
C ASP A 15 18.71 -6.66 7.78
N ASN A 16 19.82 -7.36 7.96
CA ASN A 16 19.81 -8.70 8.57
C ASN A 16 19.38 -8.67 10.05
N SER A 17 19.69 -7.60 10.79
CA SER A 17 19.28 -7.49 12.20
C SER A 17 17.77 -7.35 12.33
N LYS A 18 17.15 -6.61 11.43
CA LYS A 18 15.68 -6.45 11.34
C LYS A 18 15.01 -7.73 10.85
N LEU A 19 15.62 -8.43 9.87
CA LEU A 19 15.13 -9.75 9.46
C LEU A 19 15.08 -10.74 10.64
N GLN A 20 16.03 -10.68 11.57
CA GLN A 20 16.01 -11.51 12.78
C GLN A 20 14.80 -11.17 13.68
N LEU A 21 14.44 -9.89 13.83
CA LEU A 21 13.25 -9.48 14.58
C LEU A 21 11.96 -9.97 13.91
N VAL A 22 11.92 -9.88 12.57
CA VAL A 22 10.82 -10.40 11.76
C VAL A 22 10.69 -11.91 11.94
N ALA A 23 11.79 -12.66 11.80
CA ALA A 23 11.79 -14.11 11.99
C ALA A 23 11.27 -14.50 13.38
N ASN A 24 11.70 -13.82 14.45
CA ASN A 24 11.23 -14.09 15.81
C ASN A 24 9.70 -13.87 15.96
N LYS A 25 9.14 -12.83 15.32
CA LYS A 25 7.68 -12.61 15.34
C LYS A 25 6.92 -13.69 14.56
N VAL A 26 7.45 -14.12 13.41
CA VAL A 26 6.88 -15.20 12.59
C VAL A 26 6.89 -16.51 13.36
N ILE A 27 8.03 -16.87 13.96
CA ILE A 27 8.22 -18.08 14.75
C ILE A 27 7.25 -18.12 15.94
N LYS A 28 7.11 -17.00 16.65
CA LYS A 28 6.16 -16.92 17.78
C LYS A 28 4.73 -17.30 17.36
N LEU A 29 4.26 -16.80 16.24
CA LEU A 29 2.91 -17.10 15.74
C LEU A 29 2.79 -18.53 15.22
N TYR A 30 3.84 -19.07 14.64
CA TYR A 30 3.90 -20.46 14.21
C TYR A 30 3.87 -21.41 15.40
N ASP A 31 4.62 -21.12 16.47
CA ASP A 31 4.65 -21.89 17.72
C ASP A 31 3.31 -21.85 18.52
N GLU A 32 2.45 -20.89 18.21
CA GLU A 32 1.07 -20.79 18.71
C GLU A 32 0.07 -21.67 17.92
N ASP A 33 0.55 -22.65 17.15
CA ASP A 33 -0.23 -23.61 16.34
C ASP A 33 -1.03 -22.98 15.19
N ASN A 34 -0.47 -21.96 14.55
CA ASN A 34 -1.04 -21.33 13.35
C ASN A 34 -0.35 -21.75 12.06
N ASN A 35 -1.11 -21.79 10.98
CA ASN A 35 -0.58 -21.75 9.61
C ASN A 35 -0.15 -20.31 9.30
N VAL A 36 1.12 -20.07 8.98
CA VAL A 36 1.65 -18.71 8.84
C VAL A 36 2.05 -18.44 7.40
N VAL A 37 1.43 -17.41 6.80
CA VAL A 37 1.81 -16.83 5.52
C VAL A 37 2.40 -15.44 5.76
N VAL A 38 3.62 -15.23 5.30
CA VAL A 38 4.35 -13.96 5.48
C VAL A 38 4.47 -13.25 4.16
N VAL A 39 4.03 -12.01 4.07
CA VAL A 39 4.22 -11.14 2.91
C VAL A 39 5.31 -10.11 3.24
N VAL A 40 6.29 -9.96 2.37
CA VAL A 40 7.39 -9.01 2.56
C VAL A 40 7.46 -7.98 1.45
N SER A 41 7.83 -6.76 1.82
CA SER A 41 8.20 -5.68 0.90
C SER A 41 9.70 -5.74 0.56
N ALA A 42 10.11 -5.00 -0.46
CA ALA A 42 11.53 -4.77 -0.76
C ALA A 42 12.28 -4.15 0.43
N GLN A 43 13.56 -4.45 0.58
CA GLN A 43 14.39 -3.97 1.69
C GLN A 43 14.62 -2.45 1.60
N GLY A 44 14.20 -1.70 2.62
CA GLY A 44 14.46 -0.27 2.75
C GLY A 44 13.99 0.54 1.53
N LYS A 45 14.94 1.10 0.79
CA LYS A 45 14.71 1.91 -0.43
C LYS A 45 15.08 1.16 -1.72
N LYS A 46 15.07 -0.20 -1.71
CA LYS A 46 15.53 -0.97 -2.86
C LYS A 46 14.69 -0.72 -4.12
N THR A 47 13.39 -0.60 -4.00
CA THR A 47 12.50 -0.27 -5.12
C THR A 47 12.84 1.09 -5.73
N ASP A 48 13.04 2.13 -4.89
CA ASP A 48 13.44 3.47 -5.37
C ASP A 48 14.80 3.44 -6.10
N GLN A 49 15.75 2.62 -5.63
CA GLN A 49 17.05 2.44 -6.28
C GLN A 49 16.90 1.81 -7.66
N LEU A 50 16.09 0.74 -7.79
CA LEU A 50 15.84 0.06 -9.06
C LEU A 50 15.13 0.97 -10.06
N ILE A 51 14.18 1.78 -9.61
CA ILE A 51 13.53 2.80 -10.45
C ILE A 51 14.57 3.78 -10.99
N LYS A 52 15.42 4.31 -10.11
CA LYS A 52 16.47 5.26 -10.50
C LYS A 52 17.46 4.64 -11.50
N GLU A 53 17.90 3.41 -11.27
CA GLU A 53 18.78 2.68 -12.19
C GLU A 53 18.14 2.54 -13.59
N ALA A 54 16.83 2.27 -13.68
CA ALA A 54 16.12 2.23 -14.96
C ALA A 54 15.99 3.61 -15.63
N GLU A 55 15.75 4.66 -14.86
CA GLU A 55 15.66 6.04 -15.36
C GLU A 55 17.00 6.56 -15.87
N GLU A 56 18.12 6.07 -15.34
CA GLU A 56 19.48 6.37 -15.86
C GLU A 56 19.73 5.70 -17.21
N LEU A 57 19.04 4.58 -17.54
CA LEU A 57 19.14 3.90 -18.83
C LEU A 57 18.21 4.50 -19.89
N SER A 58 17.03 4.99 -19.49
CA SER A 58 16.02 5.53 -20.41
C SER A 58 15.20 6.61 -19.71
N LEU A 59 14.98 7.73 -20.41
CA LEU A 59 14.09 8.79 -19.92
C LEU A 59 12.61 8.34 -19.87
N LYS A 60 12.27 7.25 -20.55
CA LYS A 60 10.94 6.66 -20.56
C LYS A 60 11.07 5.14 -20.64
N PRO A 61 11.39 4.47 -19.51
CA PRO A 61 11.47 3.03 -19.47
C PRO A 61 10.13 2.39 -19.85
N ASP A 62 10.19 1.25 -20.53
CA ASP A 62 9.00 0.45 -20.82
C ASP A 62 8.37 -0.04 -19.52
N LYS A 63 7.04 0.07 -19.40
CA LYS A 63 6.33 -0.23 -18.14
C LYS A 63 6.40 -1.72 -17.76
N ARG A 64 6.36 -2.62 -18.75
CA ARG A 64 6.47 -4.05 -18.52
C ARG A 64 7.87 -4.42 -17.99
N GLU A 65 8.93 -3.84 -18.58
CA GLU A 65 10.30 -4.05 -18.12
C GLU A 65 10.55 -3.41 -16.74
N MET A 66 9.90 -2.29 -16.45
CA MET A 66 9.91 -1.71 -15.09
C MET A 66 9.32 -2.67 -14.07
N ASP A 67 8.17 -3.28 -14.34
CA ASP A 67 7.55 -4.25 -13.45
C ASP A 67 8.46 -5.46 -13.21
N ALA A 68 9.07 -6.00 -14.25
CA ALA A 68 10.02 -7.09 -14.14
C ALA A 68 11.22 -6.70 -13.24
N LEU A 69 11.77 -5.49 -13.42
CA LEU A 69 12.92 -5.01 -12.64
C LEU A 69 12.57 -4.75 -11.17
N ILE A 70 11.52 -3.96 -10.91
CA ILE A 70 11.22 -3.54 -9.54
C ILE A 70 10.68 -4.68 -8.67
N SER A 71 10.05 -5.69 -9.26
CA SER A 71 9.57 -6.88 -8.54
C SER A 71 10.68 -7.70 -7.86
N VAL A 72 11.94 -7.55 -8.31
CA VAL A 72 13.10 -8.26 -7.74
C VAL A 72 13.35 -7.88 -6.27
N GLY A 73 12.96 -6.67 -5.87
CA GLY A 73 13.18 -6.20 -4.50
C GLY A 73 12.53 -7.10 -3.45
N GLU A 74 11.28 -7.46 -3.65
CA GLU A 74 10.52 -8.35 -2.77
C GLU A 74 11.00 -9.80 -2.85
N GLN A 75 11.45 -10.24 -4.01
CA GLN A 75 12.00 -11.59 -4.20
C GLN A 75 13.26 -11.79 -3.34
N ILE A 76 14.14 -10.79 -3.29
CA ILE A 76 15.32 -10.79 -2.41
C ILE A 76 14.90 -10.91 -0.94
N SER A 77 13.93 -10.11 -0.51
CA SER A 77 13.45 -10.12 0.87
C SER A 77 12.84 -11.46 1.27
N ALA A 78 11.99 -12.02 0.41
CA ALA A 78 11.33 -13.31 0.64
C ALA A 78 12.34 -14.45 0.76
N SER A 79 13.29 -14.52 -0.17
CA SER A 79 14.32 -15.55 -0.16
C SER A 79 15.23 -15.45 1.07
N LYS A 80 15.65 -14.24 1.45
CA LYS A 80 16.49 -14.04 2.65
C LYS A 80 15.75 -14.44 3.94
N LEU A 81 14.48 -14.07 4.09
CA LEU A 81 13.69 -14.44 5.26
C LEU A 81 13.51 -15.97 5.34
N SER A 82 13.21 -16.63 4.23
CA SER A 82 13.06 -18.07 4.18
C SER A 82 14.37 -18.80 4.50
N ILE A 83 15.51 -18.31 3.99
CA ILE A 83 16.85 -18.84 4.36
C ILE A 83 17.08 -18.73 5.87
N LEU A 84 16.73 -17.59 6.48
CA LEU A 84 16.90 -17.37 7.90
C LEU A 84 15.99 -18.29 8.75
N LEU A 85 14.70 -18.43 8.37
CA LEU A 85 13.77 -19.33 9.06
C LEU A 85 14.24 -20.77 9.02
N ASN A 86 14.68 -21.27 7.85
CA ASN A 86 15.24 -22.61 7.69
C ASN A 86 16.51 -22.79 8.55
N TYR A 87 17.40 -21.79 8.61
CA TYR A 87 18.58 -21.82 9.48
C TYR A 87 18.21 -21.92 10.97
N LEU A 88 17.10 -21.28 11.37
CA LEU A 88 16.57 -21.33 12.76
C LEU A 88 15.80 -22.62 13.06
N GLY A 89 15.69 -23.56 12.11
CA GLY A 89 15.04 -24.87 12.29
C GLY A 89 13.54 -24.89 11.97
N TYR A 90 13.01 -23.85 11.34
CA TYR A 90 11.61 -23.78 10.91
C TYR A 90 11.51 -23.96 9.39
N GLU A 91 10.91 -25.06 8.94
CA GLU A 91 10.73 -25.30 7.50
C GLU A 91 9.96 -24.17 6.85
N SER A 92 10.56 -23.56 5.84
CA SER A 92 10.03 -22.38 5.16
C SER A 92 10.29 -22.42 3.66
N ILE A 93 9.37 -21.87 2.89
CA ILE A 93 9.49 -21.70 1.44
C ILE A 93 9.18 -20.26 1.05
N SER A 94 10.01 -19.69 0.16
CA SER A 94 9.71 -18.42 -0.48
C SER A 94 8.99 -18.64 -1.80
N LEU A 95 7.90 -17.90 -2.02
CA LEU A 95 7.12 -17.88 -3.26
C LEU A 95 7.10 -16.47 -3.84
N MET A 96 7.36 -16.36 -5.13
CA MET A 96 7.11 -15.14 -5.89
C MET A 96 5.60 -14.97 -6.10
N GLY A 97 5.13 -13.77 -6.45
CA GLY A 97 3.70 -13.51 -6.62
C GLY A 97 2.99 -14.53 -7.51
N TRP A 98 3.58 -14.83 -8.68
CA TRP A 98 3.02 -15.85 -9.60
C TRP A 98 3.08 -17.29 -9.06
N GLN A 99 4.09 -17.63 -8.26
CA GLN A 99 4.16 -18.95 -7.60
C GLN A 99 3.14 -19.07 -6.46
N ALA A 100 2.76 -17.96 -5.86
CA ALA A 100 1.70 -17.85 -4.87
C ALA A 100 0.30 -17.78 -5.52
N GLY A 101 0.22 -17.88 -6.86
CA GLY A 101 -1.02 -17.88 -7.63
C GLY A 101 -1.71 -16.52 -7.73
N ILE A 102 -0.98 -15.41 -7.59
CA ILE A 102 -1.55 -14.05 -7.69
C ILE A 102 -1.68 -13.66 -9.16
N HIS A 103 -2.91 -13.65 -9.67
CA HIS A 103 -3.26 -13.24 -11.03
C HIS A 103 -3.81 -11.83 -11.06
N THR A 104 -3.38 -11.05 -12.05
CA THR A 104 -3.70 -9.62 -12.19
C THR A 104 -4.16 -9.29 -13.61
N ASN A 105 -4.75 -8.12 -13.77
CA ASN A 105 -4.93 -7.54 -15.10
C ASN A 105 -3.60 -7.06 -15.70
N GLU A 106 -3.62 -6.64 -16.98
CA GLU A 106 -2.44 -6.23 -17.77
C GLU A 106 -1.95 -4.79 -17.50
N GLU A 107 -2.49 -4.10 -16.48
CA GLU A 107 -2.17 -2.70 -16.21
C GLU A 107 -0.83 -2.58 -15.46
N ASN A 108 0.28 -2.58 -16.19
CA ASN A 108 1.62 -2.46 -15.60
C ASN A 108 1.75 -1.26 -14.65
N GLN A 109 2.48 -1.41 -13.55
CA GLN A 109 2.73 -0.46 -12.46
C GLN A 109 1.51 -0.15 -11.57
N HIS A 110 0.29 -0.49 -12.01
CA HIS A 110 -0.95 -0.26 -11.29
C HIS A 110 -1.91 -1.46 -11.38
N ALA A 111 -1.37 -2.66 -11.55
CA ALA A 111 -2.17 -3.87 -11.73
C ALA A 111 -3.14 -4.10 -10.57
N LYS A 112 -4.26 -4.70 -10.90
CA LYS A 112 -5.29 -5.11 -9.93
C LYS A 112 -5.31 -6.63 -9.85
N ILE A 113 -5.35 -7.15 -8.64
CA ILE A 113 -5.53 -8.59 -8.42
C ILE A 113 -6.93 -8.97 -8.86
N GLU A 114 -7.04 -9.89 -9.80
CA GLU A 114 -8.31 -10.43 -10.29
C GLU A 114 -8.75 -11.66 -9.50
N TYR A 115 -7.82 -12.57 -9.28
CA TYR A 115 -8.03 -13.74 -8.42
C TYR A 115 -6.69 -14.27 -7.88
N ILE A 116 -6.78 -15.18 -6.90
CA ILE A 116 -5.63 -15.88 -6.32
C ILE A 116 -5.93 -17.38 -6.31
N ASP A 117 -5.08 -18.17 -6.96
CA ASP A 117 -5.09 -19.64 -6.83
C ASP A 117 -4.25 -20.05 -5.61
N THR A 118 -4.93 -20.37 -4.51
CA THR A 118 -4.29 -20.67 -3.22
C THR A 118 -3.66 -22.06 -3.11
N LYS A 119 -3.87 -22.94 -4.08
CA LYS A 119 -3.47 -24.36 -4.00
C LYS A 119 -2.02 -24.56 -3.56
N ARG A 120 -1.09 -23.85 -4.17
CA ARG A 120 0.33 -23.98 -3.83
C ARG A 120 0.62 -23.56 -2.40
N ILE A 121 0.00 -22.50 -1.92
CA ILE A 121 0.16 -22.03 -0.53
C ILE A 121 -0.42 -23.07 0.42
N GLU A 122 -1.64 -23.57 0.15
CA GLU A 122 -2.30 -24.58 0.97
C GLU A 122 -1.53 -25.89 1.06
N GLU A 123 -0.94 -26.36 -0.06
CA GLU A 123 -0.06 -27.52 -0.09
C GLU A 123 1.17 -27.35 0.82
N GLU A 124 1.84 -26.19 0.75
CA GLU A 124 3.03 -25.96 1.57
C GLU A 124 2.68 -25.78 3.06
N LEU A 125 1.58 -25.12 3.37
CA LEU A 125 1.05 -25.02 4.74
C LEU A 125 0.64 -26.41 5.28
N GLY A 126 0.01 -27.26 4.44
CA GLY A 126 -0.34 -28.64 4.78
C GLY A 126 0.87 -29.53 5.07
N ASN A 127 2.03 -29.18 4.50
CA ASN A 127 3.31 -29.82 4.78
C ASN A 127 4.03 -29.22 6.02
N GLY A 128 3.37 -28.35 6.78
CA GLY A 128 3.91 -27.74 8.00
C GLY A 128 4.92 -26.61 7.75
N LYS A 129 4.98 -26.04 6.53
CA LYS A 129 5.94 -24.97 6.23
C LYS A 129 5.38 -23.58 6.49
N ILE A 130 6.25 -22.68 6.88
CA ILE A 130 5.99 -21.23 6.82
C ILE A 130 6.13 -20.77 5.37
N VAL A 131 5.10 -20.13 4.82
CA VAL A 131 5.10 -19.64 3.44
C VAL A 131 5.46 -18.17 3.41
N VAL A 132 6.55 -17.80 2.73
CA VAL A 132 7.00 -16.40 2.59
C VAL A 132 6.73 -15.93 1.16
N VAL A 133 5.85 -14.97 0.99
CA VAL A 133 5.43 -14.45 -0.32
C VAL A 133 6.08 -13.10 -0.61
N ALA A 134 6.66 -12.96 -1.79
CA ALA A 134 7.07 -11.68 -2.32
C ALA A 134 5.82 -10.83 -2.64
N GLY A 135 5.58 -9.77 -1.85
CA GLY A 135 4.46 -8.87 -2.06
C GLY A 135 4.58 -8.01 -3.31
N PHE A 136 3.61 -7.11 -3.54
CA PHE A 136 3.67 -6.09 -4.59
C PHE A 136 3.49 -6.59 -6.03
N GLN A 137 3.57 -7.86 -6.31
CA GLN A 137 3.67 -8.44 -7.65
C GLN A 137 2.68 -9.58 -7.89
N GLY A 138 2.32 -9.78 -9.15
CA GLY A 138 1.56 -10.90 -9.67
C GLY A 138 1.94 -11.20 -11.11
N ILE A 139 1.06 -11.91 -11.81
CA ILE A 139 1.23 -12.27 -13.22
C ILE A 139 -0.06 -11.99 -13.97
N ASP A 140 0.04 -11.48 -15.21
CA ASP A 140 -1.08 -11.32 -16.11
C ASP A 140 -1.33 -12.60 -16.94
N ASP A 141 -2.40 -12.61 -17.74
CA ASP A 141 -2.76 -13.75 -18.60
C ASP A 141 -1.73 -14.04 -19.69
N ASN A 142 -0.86 -13.09 -20.02
CA ASN A 142 0.25 -13.27 -20.97
C ASN A 142 1.54 -13.77 -20.29
N ASN A 143 1.49 -14.12 -19.01
CA ASN A 143 2.62 -14.50 -18.18
C ASN A 143 3.67 -13.39 -18.00
N ASN A 144 3.28 -12.12 -18.09
CA ASN A 144 4.14 -11.01 -17.71
C ASN A 144 4.02 -10.72 -16.22
N ILE A 145 5.14 -10.41 -15.59
CA ILE A 145 5.15 -9.91 -14.24
C ILE A 145 4.50 -8.53 -14.22
N THR A 146 3.60 -8.32 -13.27
CA THR A 146 2.92 -7.05 -13.05
C THR A 146 3.15 -6.57 -11.62
N THR A 147 3.13 -5.26 -11.41
CA THR A 147 3.21 -4.68 -10.07
C THR A 147 1.97 -3.88 -9.70
N LEU A 148 1.60 -3.93 -8.41
CA LEU A 148 0.35 -3.38 -7.89
C LEU A 148 0.42 -1.87 -7.60
N GLY A 149 1.59 -1.26 -7.75
CA GLY A 149 1.82 0.13 -7.40
C GLY A 149 1.92 0.37 -5.89
N ARG A 150 1.76 1.63 -5.46
CA ARG A 150 1.91 2.03 -4.04
C ARG A 150 0.99 1.22 -3.11
N GLY A 151 1.51 0.81 -1.96
CA GLY A 151 0.78 -0.04 -1.02
C GLY A 151 0.55 -1.48 -1.50
N GLY A 152 1.22 -1.89 -2.60
CA GLY A 152 1.00 -3.19 -3.23
C GLY A 152 1.26 -4.38 -2.30
N SER A 153 2.26 -4.32 -1.40
CA SER A 153 2.50 -5.41 -0.45
C SER A 153 1.42 -5.51 0.63
N ASP A 154 0.81 -4.38 1.06
CA ASP A 154 -0.34 -4.39 1.97
C ASP A 154 -1.55 -4.99 1.26
N THR A 155 -1.77 -4.57 0.00
CA THR A 155 -2.82 -5.13 -0.88
C THR A 155 -2.64 -6.63 -1.07
N THR A 156 -1.41 -7.10 -1.35
CA THR A 156 -1.08 -8.54 -1.46
C THR A 156 -1.45 -9.29 -0.19
N ALA A 157 -1.09 -8.77 0.99
CA ALA A 157 -1.33 -9.45 2.25
C ALA A 157 -2.82 -9.60 2.56
N VAL A 158 -3.59 -8.53 2.41
CA VAL A 158 -5.04 -8.59 2.68
C VAL A 158 -5.77 -9.42 1.63
N ALA A 159 -5.35 -9.38 0.36
CA ALA A 159 -5.93 -10.23 -0.69
C ALA A 159 -5.64 -11.72 -0.44
N LEU A 160 -4.41 -12.08 -0.02
CA LEU A 160 -4.07 -13.44 0.39
C LEU A 160 -4.86 -13.88 1.62
N ALA A 161 -5.03 -12.99 2.61
CA ALA A 161 -5.83 -13.29 3.79
C ALA A 161 -7.30 -13.56 3.42
N ALA A 162 -7.85 -12.81 2.48
CA ALA A 162 -9.20 -13.02 1.96
C ALA A 162 -9.31 -14.38 1.22
N ALA A 163 -8.38 -14.67 0.30
CA ALA A 163 -8.39 -15.89 -0.49
C ALA A 163 -8.20 -17.16 0.36
N LEU A 164 -7.36 -17.08 1.38
CA LEU A 164 -7.09 -18.19 2.33
C LEU A 164 -8.09 -18.26 3.48
N GLN A 165 -9.11 -17.38 3.51
CA GLN A 165 -10.05 -17.27 4.63
C GLN A 165 -9.33 -17.17 5.99
N ALA A 166 -8.26 -16.39 6.03
CA ALA A 166 -7.43 -16.25 7.20
C ALA A 166 -8.22 -15.59 8.36
N LYS A 167 -7.92 -16.01 9.59
CA LYS A 167 -8.51 -15.44 10.80
C LYS A 167 -8.34 -13.92 10.88
N GLN A 168 -7.16 -13.45 10.49
CA GLN A 168 -6.80 -12.02 10.46
C GLN A 168 -5.54 -11.77 9.64
N CYS A 169 -5.35 -10.51 9.23
CA CYS A 169 -4.16 -10.04 8.55
C CYS A 169 -3.41 -9.02 9.42
N TYR A 170 -2.17 -9.33 9.81
CA TYR A 170 -1.30 -8.38 10.50
C TYR A 170 -0.51 -7.56 9.48
N ILE A 171 -0.49 -6.23 9.65
CA ILE A 171 0.37 -5.32 8.88
C ILE A 171 1.33 -4.63 9.84
N TYR A 172 2.57 -5.10 9.83
CA TYR A 172 3.65 -4.56 10.63
C TYR A 172 4.49 -3.54 9.86
N SER A 173 4.75 -2.41 10.51
CA SER A 173 5.59 -1.33 10.01
C SER A 173 6.48 -0.77 11.13
N ASP A 174 6.98 0.45 10.98
CA ASP A 174 7.63 1.24 12.02
C ASP A 174 6.64 1.95 12.96
N VAL A 175 5.34 1.96 12.59
CA VAL A 175 4.27 2.55 13.40
C VAL A 175 3.55 1.46 14.17
N ASP A 176 3.24 1.69 15.45
CA ASP A 176 2.65 0.66 16.32
C ASP A 176 1.12 0.70 16.43
N GLY A 177 0.45 1.38 15.50
CA GLY A 177 -1.00 1.46 15.43
C GLY A 177 -1.49 2.78 14.86
N ILE A 178 -2.79 3.03 14.96
CA ILE A 178 -3.46 4.24 14.52
C ILE A 178 -3.68 5.14 15.74
N TYR A 179 -3.41 6.44 15.59
CA TYR A 179 -3.50 7.41 16.68
C TYR A 179 -4.60 8.44 16.44
N SER A 180 -5.05 9.07 17.52
CA SER A 180 -6.04 10.15 17.46
C SER A 180 -5.56 11.43 16.75
N ALA A 181 -4.27 11.58 16.52
CA ALA A 181 -3.61 12.53 15.61
C ALA A 181 -2.17 12.04 15.39
N ASP A 182 -1.42 12.68 14.47
CA ASP A 182 -0.01 12.38 14.24
C ASP A 182 0.81 12.62 15.53
N PRO A 183 1.36 11.57 16.17
CA PRO A 183 2.08 11.71 17.45
C PRO A 183 3.39 12.52 17.33
N ASN A 184 3.91 12.71 16.10
CA ASN A 184 5.08 13.54 15.87
C ASN A 184 4.73 15.05 15.82
N LYS A 185 3.45 15.40 15.75
CA LYS A 185 2.97 16.80 15.60
C LYS A 185 2.09 17.26 16.74
N VAL A 186 1.44 16.32 17.41
CA VAL A 186 0.45 16.63 18.47
C VAL A 186 0.81 15.85 19.73
N GLU A 187 1.01 16.59 20.83
CA GLU A 187 1.22 15.98 22.14
C GLU A 187 -0.08 15.43 22.71
N GLY A 188 0.03 14.41 23.57
CA GLY A 188 -1.13 13.81 24.26
C GLY A 188 -2.04 12.96 23.35
N THR A 189 -1.56 12.58 22.16
CA THR A 189 -2.29 11.64 21.28
C THR A 189 -2.47 10.29 21.97
N ARG A 190 -3.61 9.66 21.70
CA ARG A 190 -3.88 8.29 22.18
C ARG A 190 -3.90 7.32 20.99
N LYS A 191 -3.34 6.13 21.20
CA LYS A 191 -3.47 5.04 20.25
C LYS A 191 -4.90 4.48 20.32
N LEU A 192 -5.49 4.22 19.16
CA LEU A 192 -6.80 3.59 19.04
C LEU A 192 -6.64 2.08 19.20
N THR A 193 -7.51 1.45 19.98
CA THR A 193 -7.58 -0.01 20.10
C THR A 193 -8.25 -0.63 18.88
N ASP A 194 -9.26 0.07 18.36
CA ASP A 194 -10.08 -0.34 17.23
C ASP A 194 -10.57 0.84 16.40
N ILE A 195 -10.85 0.57 15.13
CA ILE A 195 -11.42 1.52 14.18
C ILE A 195 -12.23 0.74 13.13
N SER A 196 -13.32 1.32 12.62
CA SER A 196 -14.07 0.69 11.53
C SER A 196 -13.36 0.85 10.18
N TYR A 197 -13.71 0.00 9.19
CA TYR A 197 -13.22 0.16 7.83
C TYR A 197 -13.61 1.53 7.25
N GLU A 198 -14.85 2.00 7.47
CA GLU A 198 -15.32 3.31 7.02
C GLU A 198 -14.49 4.46 7.61
N GLU A 199 -14.23 4.43 8.92
CA GLU A 199 -13.35 5.43 9.58
C GLU A 199 -11.90 5.35 9.05
N MET A 200 -11.40 4.12 8.79
CA MET A 200 -10.05 3.93 8.23
C MET A 200 -9.94 4.44 6.80
N HIS A 201 -10.98 4.24 5.97
CA HIS A 201 -11.07 4.84 4.63
C HIS A 201 -11.01 6.37 4.70
N ALA A 202 -11.81 6.98 5.59
CA ALA A 202 -11.78 8.41 5.80
C ALA A 202 -10.37 8.90 6.20
N LEU A 203 -9.69 8.19 7.11
CA LEU A 203 -8.31 8.53 7.52
C LEU A 203 -7.31 8.39 6.37
N SER A 204 -7.38 7.31 5.61
CA SER A 204 -6.45 7.02 4.50
C SER A 204 -6.60 8.03 3.37
N SER A 205 -7.83 8.38 2.99
CA SER A 205 -8.13 9.37 1.95
C SER A 205 -7.64 10.77 2.33
N GLU A 206 -7.68 11.12 3.62
CA GLU A 206 -7.17 12.39 4.13
C GLU A 206 -5.65 12.39 4.40
N GLY A 207 -4.96 11.31 4.09
CA GLY A 207 -3.50 11.25 4.06
C GLY A 207 -2.83 10.67 5.31
N ALA A 208 -3.57 9.96 6.15
CA ALA A 208 -2.97 9.14 7.19
C ALA A 208 -2.17 7.99 6.55
N LYS A 209 -0.84 8.01 6.74
CA LYS A 209 0.09 7.07 6.08
C LYS A 209 0.25 5.75 6.85
N VAL A 210 -0.84 5.17 7.36
CA VAL A 210 -0.77 3.93 8.13
C VAL A 210 -1.08 2.73 7.26
N LEU A 211 -2.14 2.81 6.46
CA LEU A 211 -2.55 1.78 5.51
C LEU A 211 -2.90 2.41 4.17
N HIS A 212 -2.72 1.62 3.11
CA HIS A 212 -3.17 2.02 1.78
C HIS A 212 -4.66 1.71 1.60
N ASP A 213 -5.39 2.62 0.97
CA ASP A 213 -6.86 2.55 0.83
C ASP A 213 -7.33 1.23 0.20
N ARG A 214 -6.67 0.77 -0.87
CA ARG A 214 -7.00 -0.51 -1.53
C ARG A 214 -6.97 -1.74 -0.61
N CYS A 215 -6.07 -1.79 0.38
CA CYS A 215 -6.04 -2.93 1.29
C CYS A 215 -7.21 -2.87 2.28
N VAL A 216 -7.65 -1.67 2.66
CA VAL A 216 -8.82 -1.47 3.51
C VAL A 216 -10.09 -1.90 2.76
N GLU A 217 -10.26 -1.50 1.49
CA GLU A 217 -11.37 -1.93 0.61
C GLU A 217 -11.48 -3.45 0.50
N ILE A 218 -10.37 -4.14 0.30
CA ILE A 218 -10.35 -5.61 0.23
C ILE A 218 -10.73 -6.21 1.60
N GLY A 219 -10.17 -5.67 2.69
CA GLY A 219 -10.47 -6.10 4.05
C GLY A 219 -11.96 -5.98 4.36
N GLU A 220 -12.57 -4.85 4.03
CA GLU A 220 -14.00 -4.60 4.19
C GLU A 220 -14.84 -5.56 3.34
N LYS A 221 -14.55 -5.64 2.05
CA LYS A 221 -15.29 -6.46 1.08
C LYS A 221 -15.36 -7.94 1.48
N TYR A 222 -14.26 -8.47 1.99
CA TYR A 222 -14.13 -9.89 2.34
C TYR A 222 -14.16 -10.16 3.86
N ASN A 223 -14.46 -9.13 4.66
CA ASN A 223 -14.54 -9.20 6.12
C ASN A 223 -13.26 -9.78 6.77
N VAL A 224 -12.10 -9.34 6.31
CA VAL A 224 -10.79 -9.74 6.86
C VAL A 224 -10.36 -8.76 7.93
N PRO A 225 -10.34 -9.11 9.22
CA PRO A 225 -9.82 -8.22 10.25
C PRO A 225 -8.36 -7.88 9.99
N ILE A 226 -8.02 -6.58 9.94
CA ILE A 226 -6.65 -6.10 9.77
C ILE A 226 -6.13 -5.59 11.11
N VAL A 227 -4.95 -6.02 11.50
CA VAL A 227 -4.29 -5.55 12.73
C VAL A 227 -3.01 -4.81 12.35
N THR A 228 -2.95 -3.51 12.61
CA THR A 228 -1.72 -2.73 12.41
C THR A 228 -0.85 -2.77 13.65
N GLY A 229 0.47 -2.88 13.50
CA GLY A 229 1.37 -2.90 14.64
C GLY A 229 2.83 -2.63 14.27
N SER A 230 3.69 -2.49 15.28
CA SER A 230 5.12 -2.29 15.04
C SER A 230 5.89 -3.61 14.96
N THR A 231 6.82 -3.65 14.00
CA THR A 231 7.84 -4.71 13.94
C THR A 231 8.76 -4.68 15.16
N PHE A 232 9.00 -3.51 15.73
CA PHE A 232 10.09 -3.24 16.68
C PHE A 232 9.68 -3.30 18.16
N ASN A 233 8.38 -3.45 18.44
CA ASN A 233 7.88 -3.63 19.81
C ASN A 233 6.75 -4.67 19.83
N ASN A 234 6.28 -4.99 21.04
CA ASN A 234 5.19 -5.93 21.26
C ASN A 234 3.91 -5.23 21.77
N ASN A 235 3.81 -3.91 21.56
CA ASN A 235 2.61 -3.19 21.94
C ASN A 235 1.41 -3.71 21.13
N PRO A 236 0.22 -3.78 21.75
CA PRO A 236 -1.00 -4.08 20.99
C PRO A 236 -1.18 -3.10 19.85
N GLY A 237 -1.52 -3.61 18.70
CA GLY A 237 -1.83 -2.80 17.52
C GLY A 237 -3.24 -2.21 17.55
N THR A 238 -3.65 -1.62 16.45
CA THR A 238 -5.05 -1.20 16.20
C THR A 238 -5.74 -2.22 15.33
N VAL A 239 -6.94 -2.66 15.72
CA VAL A 239 -7.78 -3.58 14.94
C VAL A 239 -8.70 -2.78 14.03
N ILE A 240 -8.70 -3.10 12.74
CA ILE A 240 -9.62 -2.56 11.74
C ILE A 240 -10.63 -3.66 11.38
N SER A 241 -11.92 -3.41 11.58
CA SER A 241 -12.99 -4.39 11.32
C SER A 241 -14.34 -3.70 11.16
N HIS A 242 -15.42 -4.45 10.87
CA HIS A 242 -16.80 -3.92 10.84
C HIS A 242 -17.34 -3.53 12.24
N LYS A 243 -16.66 -3.88 13.29
CA LYS A 243 -17.17 -3.70 14.65
C LYS A 243 -17.10 -2.23 15.09
N LEU A 244 -18.26 -1.63 15.27
CA LEU A 244 -18.42 -0.28 15.82
C LEU A 244 -18.82 -0.39 17.29
N GLU A 245 -18.00 0.07 18.23
CA GLU A 245 -18.36 0.04 19.65
C GLU A 245 -18.61 1.43 20.25
N ALA A 246 -18.20 2.51 19.62
CA ALA A 246 -18.43 3.84 20.20
C ALA A 246 -18.62 4.93 19.15
N SER A 247 -19.69 5.70 19.30
CA SER A 247 -19.85 6.99 18.62
C SER A 247 -18.88 8.02 19.22
N GLY A 248 -18.30 8.87 18.37
CA GLY A 248 -17.42 9.97 18.81
C GLY A 248 -16.27 10.22 17.84
N ILE A 249 -15.49 11.26 18.11
CA ILE A 249 -14.32 11.62 17.31
C ILE A 249 -13.18 10.62 17.60
N LYS A 250 -12.74 9.90 16.57
CA LYS A 250 -11.62 8.94 16.66
C LYS A 250 -10.28 9.62 16.41
N SER A 251 -10.16 10.43 15.33
CA SER A 251 -8.89 11.01 14.93
C SER A 251 -9.04 12.36 14.23
N ILE A 252 -7.95 13.13 14.20
CA ILE A 252 -7.82 14.39 13.47
C ILE A 252 -6.62 14.26 12.55
N VAL A 253 -6.80 14.53 11.26
CA VAL A 253 -5.75 14.49 10.23
C VAL A 253 -5.54 15.85 9.64
N LYS A 254 -4.26 16.26 9.50
CA LYS A 254 -3.87 17.45 8.75
C LYS A 254 -3.27 17.02 7.42
N LYS A 255 -3.75 17.62 6.33
CA LYS A 255 -3.22 17.44 4.99
C LYS A 255 -2.71 18.77 4.45
N ASP A 256 -1.50 18.79 3.95
CA ASP A 256 -0.96 19.92 3.21
C ASP A 256 -1.33 19.73 1.73
N VAL A 257 -2.10 20.69 1.17
CA VAL A 257 -2.58 20.65 -0.21
C VAL A 257 -2.35 21.99 -0.88
N SER A 258 -2.19 21.98 -2.21
CA SER A 258 -2.20 23.20 -3.01
C SER A 258 -3.59 23.47 -3.54
N ARG A 259 -4.03 24.73 -3.43
CA ARG A 259 -5.25 25.22 -4.09
C ARG A 259 -4.90 26.22 -5.17
N VAL A 260 -5.29 25.93 -6.39
CA VAL A 260 -5.22 26.86 -7.52
C VAL A 260 -6.63 27.31 -7.86
N SER A 261 -6.84 28.62 -8.01
CA SER A 261 -8.16 29.18 -8.37
C SER A 261 -8.04 30.02 -9.64
N VAL A 262 -8.87 29.69 -10.61
CA VAL A 262 -9.06 30.45 -11.86
C VAL A 262 -10.29 31.35 -11.67
N ILE A 263 -10.11 32.66 -11.84
CA ILE A 263 -11.13 33.67 -11.57
C ILE A 263 -11.60 34.30 -12.88
N GLY A 264 -12.90 34.36 -13.08
CA GLY A 264 -13.50 35.02 -14.24
C GLY A 264 -15.02 35.00 -14.21
N PHE A 265 -15.68 36.01 -14.76
CA PHE A 265 -17.14 36.04 -14.82
C PHE A 265 -17.68 35.01 -15.82
N GLY A 266 -18.65 34.19 -15.40
CA GLY A 266 -19.27 33.16 -16.26
C GLY A 266 -18.35 31.97 -16.55
N ILE A 267 -17.29 31.79 -15.78
CA ILE A 267 -16.30 30.71 -15.99
C ILE A 267 -16.88 29.32 -15.76
N SER A 268 -17.93 29.20 -14.93
CA SER A 268 -18.60 27.92 -14.63
C SER A 268 -19.28 27.27 -15.83
N SER A 269 -19.59 28.03 -16.88
CA SER A 269 -20.22 27.54 -18.11
C SER A 269 -19.21 27.25 -19.25
N ARG A 270 -17.92 27.27 -18.93
CA ARG A 270 -16.85 27.06 -19.90
C ARG A 270 -16.17 25.70 -19.67
N ASP A 271 -16.77 24.63 -20.17
CA ASP A 271 -16.21 23.27 -20.10
C ASP A 271 -14.77 23.18 -20.63
N GLU A 272 -14.46 24.02 -21.63
CA GLU A 272 -13.11 24.13 -22.22
C GLU A 272 -12.06 24.51 -21.18
N VAL A 273 -12.37 25.38 -20.21
CA VAL A 273 -11.45 25.81 -19.15
C VAL A 273 -11.13 24.64 -18.23
N ILE A 274 -12.14 23.87 -17.86
CA ILE A 274 -11.96 22.68 -16.99
C ILE A 274 -11.12 21.66 -17.71
N ASN A 275 -11.40 21.35 -18.98
CA ASN A 275 -10.63 20.38 -19.77
C ASN A 275 -9.16 20.80 -19.89
N LYS A 276 -8.87 22.06 -20.18
CA LYS A 276 -7.48 22.56 -20.23
C LYS A 276 -6.74 22.39 -18.90
N ILE A 277 -7.42 22.62 -17.79
CA ILE A 277 -6.83 22.43 -16.45
C ILE A 277 -6.57 20.95 -16.19
N LEU A 278 -7.51 20.06 -16.54
CA LEU A 278 -7.35 18.62 -16.39
C LEU A 278 -6.19 18.09 -17.26
N ASP A 279 -6.05 18.58 -18.48
CA ASP A 279 -4.94 18.21 -19.39
C ASP A 279 -3.59 18.60 -18.80
N ILE A 280 -3.47 19.82 -18.25
CA ILE A 280 -2.23 20.28 -17.59
C ILE A 280 -1.97 19.47 -16.31
N ALA A 281 -2.98 19.17 -15.53
CA ALA A 281 -2.84 18.32 -14.33
C ALA A 281 -2.33 16.93 -14.70
N ASN A 282 -2.93 16.29 -15.69
CA ASN A 282 -2.54 14.96 -16.18
C ASN A 282 -1.11 14.95 -16.75
N LYS A 283 -0.76 15.95 -17.58
CA LYS A 283 0.57 16.10 -18.15
C LYS A 283 1.66 16.20 -17.08
N ASN A 284 1.36 16.88 -15.97
CA ASN A 284 2.27 17.09 -14.86
C ASN A 284 2.10 16.07 -13.72
N SER A 285 1.31 15.01 -13.92
CA SER A 285 1.04 13.93 -12.94
C SER A 285 0.52 14.47 -11.61
N LEU A 286 -0.28 15.55 -11.62
CA LEU A 286 -0.92 16.11 -10.44
C LEU A 286 -2.24 15.40 -10.16
N GLU A 287 -2.39 14.88 -8.96
CA GLU A 287 -3.66 14.29 -8.52
C GLU A 287 -4.62 15.37 -8.00
N ILE A 288 -5.81 15.41 -8.59
CA ILE A 288 -6.87 16.32 -8.16
C ILE A 288 -7.60 15.71 -6.97
N PHE A 289 -7.65 16.45 -5.87
CA PHE A 289 -8.41 16.07 -4.68
C PHE A 289 -9.86 16.54 -4.72
N ASN A 290 -10.07 17.79 -5.12
CA ASN A 290 -11.40 18.41 -5.21
C ASN A 290 -11.46 19.50 -6.26
N ILE A 291 -12.62 19.66 -6.89
CA ILE A 291 -12.94 20.79 -7.76
C ILE A 291 -14.20 21.47 -7.24
N ASP A 292 -14.10 22.76 -6.95
CA ASP A 292 -15.22 23.61 -6.53
C ASP A 292 -15.48 24.66 -7.61
N ILE A 293 -16.70 24.70 -8.13
CA ILE A 293 -17.10 25.56 -9.24
C ILE A 293 -18.18 26.53 -8.78
N SER A 294 -17.92 27.80 -8.95
CA SER A 294 -18.90 28.86 -8.75
C SER A 294 -19.00 29.77 -9.97
N ARG A 295 -19.95 30.69 -10.02
CA ARG A 295 -20.19 31.57 -11.15
C ARG A 295 -18.95 32.37 -11.61
N THR A 296 -18.05 32.66 -10.66
CA THR A 296 -16.88 33.53 -10.90
C THR A 296 -15.55 32.84 -10.62
N LYS A 297 -15.57 31.54 -10.23
CA LYS A 297 -14.37 30.86 -9.76
C LYS A 297 -14.44 29.36 -10.04
N ILE A 298 -13.33 28.78 -10.53
CA ILE A 298 -13.03 27.35 -10.50
C ILE A 298 -11.83 27.18 -9.57
N SER A 299 -12.02 26.51 -8.44
CA SER A 299 -10.94 26.15 -7.51
C SER A 299 -10.64 24.68 -7.59
N ILE A 300 -9.38 24.34 -7.78
CA ILE A 300 -8.90 22.97 -7.83
C ILE A 300 -7.93 22.78 -6.66
N VAL A 301 -8.14 21.74 -5.89
CA VAL A 301 -7.25 21.31 -4.82
C VAL A 301 -6.48 20.11 -5.32
N PHE A 302 -5.15 20.19 -5.31
CA PHE A 302 -4.25 19.11 -5.69
C PHE A 302 -3.69 18.44 -4.44
N LYS A 303 -3.42 17.15 -4.52
CA LYS A 303 -2.80 16.40 -3.41
C LYS A 303 -1.34 16.79 -3.21
N GLU A 304 -0.65 17.21 -4.29
CA GLU A 304 0.73 17.64 -4.28
C GLU A 304 0.83 19.17 -4.28
N MET A 305 2.02 19.66 -3.90
CA MET A 305 2.35 21.08 -4.05
C MET A 305 2.53 21.42 -5.52
N VAL A 306 1.73 22.37 -6.01
CA VAL A 306 1.81 22.90 -7.39
C VAL A 306 3.01 23.84 -7.48
N LYS A 307 3.93 23.53 -8.40
CA LYS A 307 5.13 24.35 -8.66
C LYS A 307 4.79 25.58 -9.48
N ASP A 308 5.62 26.62 -9.38
CA ASP A 308 5.41 27.89 -10.09
C ASP A 308 5.43 27.73 -11.62
N GLU A 309 6.19 26.75 -12.15
CA GLU A 309 6.22 26.44 -13.59
C GLU A 309 4.84 25.99 -14.12
N ILE A 310 4.09 25.25 -13.29
CA ILE A 310 2.74 24.79 -13.62
C ILE A 310 1.75 25.97 -13.57
N LEU A 311 1.92 26.89 -12.61
CA LEU A 311 1.12 28.11 -12.58
C LEU A 311 1.37 28.98 -13.82
N GLN A 312 2.62 29.05 -14.28
CA GLN A 312 2.98 29.74 -15.53
C GLN A 312 2.31 29.07 -16.75
N GLU A 313 2.33 27.75 -16.86
CA GLU A 313 1.67 26.99 -17.92
C GLU A 313 0.15 27.21 -17.92
N LEU A 314 -0.48 27.16 -16.77
CA LEU A 314 -1.91 27.45 -16.62
C LEU A 314 -2.24 28.89 -17.05
N HIS A 315 -1.41 29.87 -16.69
CA HIS A 315 -1.60 31.25 -17.07
C HIS A 315 -1.48 31.44 -18.60
N GLU A 316 -0.49 30.82 -19.24
CA GLU A 316 -0.31 30.90 -20.68
C GLU A 316 -1.48 30.30 -21.45
N VAL A 317 -1.97 29.15 -21.03
CA VAL A 317 -3.07 28.42 -21.70
C VAL A 317 -4.45 29.02 -21.45
N LEU A 318 -4.67 29.65 -20.28
CA LEU A 318 -6.01 30.13 -19.88
C LEU A 318 -6.19 31.63 -20.00
N VAL A 319 -5.13 32.42 -19.96
CA VAL A 319 -5.20 33.88 -19.89
C VAL A 319 -4.63 34.55 -21.16
N ARG A 320 -3.58 33.97 -21.76
CA ARG A 320 -2.92 34.54 -22.95
C ARG A 320 -3.49 34.03 -24.29
N THR A 321 -4.38 33.06 -24.26
CA THR A 321 -5.15 32.63 -25.45
C THR A 321 -6.46 33.41 -25.53
#